data_fd2fa230426ffc50744b11b793e23b47
#
_entry.id   fd2fa230426ffc50744b11b793e23b47
#
_cell.length_a   1.000
_cell.length_b   1.000
_cell.length_c   1.000
_cell.angle_alpha   90.00
_cell.angle_beta   90.00
_cell.angle_gamma   90.00
#
_symmetry.space_group_name_H-M   'P 1'
#
loop_
_entity.id
_entity.type
_entity.pdbx_description
1 polymer ?
#
loop_
_entity_poly.entity_id
_entity_poly.type
_entity_poly.pdbx_seq_one_letter_code
_entity_poly.pdbx_strand_id
1 'polypeptide(L)'
;MANSEKTLVLVKPDGVSEGHIGEVITRLERKGYQIAALKVIKATAEQLQQHYSEKVGKPYFKEIETYMMEGPLVAIIVSGTGVVKAVHRLAGSTRPAEAQPGTIRGDFSHEYPDGILRNIIHTSDSRENAHHEIAIWFPELAVKARKADNKVKA
;
A
#
# COMPACT_ATOMS: atom_id res chain seq x y z
N MET A 1 4.17 -23.39 -14.20
CA MET A 1 4.74 -22.68 -13.05
C MET A 1 3.82 -21.56 -12.66
N ALA A 2 3.51 -21.46 -11.38
CA ALA A 2 2.76 -20.30 -10.89
C ALA A 2 3.61 -19.04 -11.06
N ASN A 3 3.06 -18.03 -11.73
CA ASN A 3 3.77 -16.78 -11.97
C ASN A 3 3.95 -16.00 -10.68
N SER A 4 5.15 -15.47 -10.47
CA SER A 4 5.40 -14.50 -9.42
C SER A 4 4.60 -13.22 -9.70
N GLU A 5 3.90 -12.74 -8.68
CA GLU A 5 3.13 -11.51 -8.72
C GLU A 5 3.84 -10.42 -7.92
N LYS A 6 3.41 -9.19 -8.10
CA LYS A 6 3.78 -8.05 -7.26
C LYS A 6 2.54 -7.34 -6.77
N THR A 7 2.59 -6.84 -5.55
CA THR A 7 1.53 -6.03 -4.98
C THR A 7 2.10 -4.80 -4.30
N LEU A 8 1.27 -3.77 -4.18
CA LEU A 8 1.62 -2.56 -3.45
C LEU A 8 1.10 -2.63 -2.02
N VAL A 9 1.96 -2.27 -1.09
CA VAL A 9 1.59 -2.03 0.31
C VAL A 9 2.01 -0.60 0.66
N LEU A 10 1.09 0.16 1.27
CA LEU A 10 1.42 1.44 1.89
C LEU A 10 1.23 1.31 3.39
N VAL A 11 2.25 1.63 4.17
CA VAL A 11 2.06 1.90 5.59
C VAL A 11 1.67 3.36 5.70
N LYS A 12 0.41 3.62 6.05
CA LYS A 12 -0.17 4.95 6.06
C LYS A 12 0.40 5.82 7.19
N PRO A 13 0.20 7.14 7.19
CA PRO A 13 0.80 8.03 8.18
C PRO A 13 0.54 7.64 9.64
N ASP A 14 -0.64 7.12 9.98
CA ASP A 14 -0.94 6.63 11.33
C ASP A 14 -0.11 5.39 11.69
N GLY A 15 0.05 4.46 10.75
CA GLY A 15 0.90 3.30 10.94
C GLY A 15 2.37 3.68 11.15
N VAL A 16 2.85 4.71 10.47
CA VAL A 16 4.21 5.24 10.66
C VAL A 16 4.34 5.93 12.02
N SER A 17 3.43 6.83 12.36
CA SER A 17 3.49 7.59 13.61
C SER A 17 3.33 6.72 14.86
N GLU A 18 2.57 5.65 14.77
CA GLU A 18 2.38 4.69 15.86
C GLU A 18 3.46 3.60 15.92
N GLY A 19 4.43 3.62 15.01
CA GLY A 19 5.61 2.74 15.07
C GLY A 19 5.40 1.33 14.53
N HIS A 20 4.54 1.16 13.52
CA HIS A 20 4.20 -0.15 12.95
C HIS A 20 4.95 -0.53 11.68
N ILE A 21 5.90 0.28 11.20
CA ILE A 21 6.66 -0.03 9.97
C ILE A 21 7.33 -1.41 10.06
N GLY A 22 8.11 -1.61 11.12
CA GLY A 22 8.87 -2.85 11.30
C GLY A 22 7.98 -4.09 11.41
N GLU A 23 6.87 -3.97 12.12
CA GLU A 23 5.92 -5.09 12.29
C GLU A 23 5.25 -5.47 10.97
N VAL A 24 4.86 -4.49 10.16
CA VAL A 24 4.29 -4.76 8.83
C VAL A 24 5.30 -5.51 7.95
N ILE A 25 6.54 -5.02 7.89
CA ILE A 25 7.61 -5.68 7.14
C ILE A 25 7.84 -7.10 7.65
N THR A 26 7.91 -7.28 8.95
CA THR A 26 8.11 -8.59 9.59
C THR A 26 7.03 -9.57 9.19
N ARG A 27 5.76 -9.16 9.19
CA ARG A 27 4.65 -10.03 8.81
C ARG A 27 4.68 -10.44 7.34
N LEU A 28 5.09 -9.53 6.46
CA LEU A 28 5.27 -9.84 5.04
C LEU A 28 6.39 -10.87 4.84
N GLU A 29 7.53 -10.67 5.48
CA GLU A 29 8.68 -11.58 5.38
C GLU A 29 8.41 -12.95 6.03
N ARG A 30 7.77 -12.99 7.18
CA ARG A 30 7.38 -14.24 7.84
C ARG A 30 6.39 -15.07 7.02
N LYS A 31 5.56 -14.40 6.23
CA LYS A 31 4.65 -15.06 5.31
C LYS A 31 5.38 -15.69 4.11
N GLY A 32 6.67 -15.40 3.94
CA GLY A 32 7.52 -15.95 2.88
C GLY A 32 7.62 -15.09 1.64
N TYR A 33 7.16 -13.84 1.70
CA TYR A 33 7.23 -12.92 0.57
C TYR A 33 8.50 -12.08 0.60
N GLN A 34 8.90 -11.56 -0.57
CA GLN A 34 10.07 -10.73 -0.71
C GLN A 34 9.71 -9.25 -0.79
N ILE A 35 10.47 -8.42 -0.12
CA ILE A 35 10.39 -6.97 -0.26
C ILE A 35 11.22 -6.59 -1.50
N ALA A 36 10.55 -6.27 -2.59
CA ALA A 36 11.20 -5.95 -3.86
C ALA A 36 11.62 -4.49 -3.95
N ALA A 37 10.91 -3.58 -3.28
CA ALA A 37 11.25 -2.17 -3.18
C ALA A 37 10.61 -1.58 -1.93
N LEU A 38 11.25 -0.58 -1.34
CA LEU A 38 10.77 0.09 -0.14
C LEU A 38 11.29 1.52 -0.11
N LYS A 39 10.42 2.48 0.22
CA LYS A 39 10.81 3.87 0.42
C LYS A 39 9.90 4.59 1.39
N VAL A 40 10.44 5.56 2.09
CA VAL A 40 9.69 6.49 2.94
C VAL A 40 9.48 7.78 2.16
N ILE A 41 8.24 8.20 1.99
CA ILE A 41 7.88 9.39 1.21
C ILE A 41 6.72 10.13 1.85
N LYS A 42 6.53 11.37 1.42
CA LYS A 42 5.29 12.12 1.66
C LYS A 42 4.42 12.02 0.41
N ALA A 43 3.14 11.68 0.60
CA ALA A 43 2.19 11.65 -0.51
C ALA A 43 1.98 13.05 -1.08
N THR A 44 1.87 13.14 -2.39
CA THR A 44 1.44 14.36 -3.08
C THR A 44 -0.06 14.30 -3.38
N ALA A 45 -0.69 15.47 -3.52
CA ALA A 45 -2.10 15.53 -3.91
C ALA A 45 -2.35 14.80 -5.24
N GLU A 46 -1.42 14.94 -6.19
CA GLU A 46 -1.50 14.26 -7.49
C GLU A 46 -1.48 12.74 -7.36
N GLN A 47 -0.57 12.18 -6.56
CA GLN A 47 -0.53 10.74 -6.30
C GLN A 47 -1.83 10.23 -5.69
N LEU A 48 -2.40 10.96 -4.73
CA LEU A 48 -3.64 10.59 -4.08
C LEU A 48 -4.83 10.66 -5.03
N GLN A 49 -4.87 11.66 -5.92
CA GLN A 49 -5.91 11.74 -6.95
C GLN A 49 -5.84 10.57 -7.93
N GLN A 50 -4.65 10.13 -8.30
CA GLN A 50 -4.46 8.97 -9.17
C GLN A 50 -4.79 7.66 -8.44
N HIS A 51 -4.32 7.50 -7.22
CA HIS A 51 -4.55 6.29 -6.41
C HIS A 51 -6.02 6.09 -6.06
N TYR A 52 -6.71 7.17 -5.69
CA TYR A 52 -8.13 7.17 -5.34
C TYR A 52 -9.00 7.77 -6.46
N SER A 53 -8.66 7.52 -7.71
CA SER A 53 -9.34 8.15 -8.87
C SER A 53 -10.85 7.98 -8.87
N GLU A 54 -11.36 6.85 -8.39
CA GLU A 54 -12.79 6.58 -8.27
C GLU A 54 -13.48 7.37 -7.15
N LYS A 55 -12.70 7.96 -6.23
CA LYS A 55 -13.20 8.68 -5.06
C LYS A 55 -13.06 10.19 -5.14
N VAL A 56 -12.32 10.71 -6.13
CA VAL A 56 -12.02 12.15 -6.26
C VAL A 56 -13.26 13.02 -6.25
N GLY A 57 -14.34 12.58 -6.89
CA GLY A 57 -15.62 13.31 -6.92
C GLY A 57 -16.53 13.10 -5.70
N LYS A 58 -16.10 12.32 -4.72
CA LYS A 58 -16.92 12.01 -3.54
C LYS A 58 -16.71 13.02 -2.42
N PRO A 59 -17.75 13.31 -1.60
CA PRO A 59 -17.64 14.30 -0.51
C PRO A 59 -16.56 13.98 0.51
N TYR A 60 -16.25 12.71 0.72
CA TYR A 60 -15.25 12.25 1.70
C TYR A 60 -13.82 12.22 1.18
N PHE A 61 -13.58 12.54 -0.10
CA PHE A 61 -12.22 12.49 -0.67
C PHE A 61 -11.27 13.45 0.06
N LYS A 62 -11.74 14.63 0.43
CA LYS A 62 -10.92 15.61 1.16
C LYS A 62 -10.42 15.07 2.51
N GLU A 63 -11.25 14.29 3.20
CA GLU A 63 -10.85 13.62 4.44
C GLU A 63 -9.75 12.59 4.20
N ILE A 64 -9.88 11.77 3.15
CA ILE A 64 -8.85 10.80 2.75
C ILE A 64 -7.54 11.52 2.42
N GLU A 65 -7.59 12.57 1.61
CA GLU A 65 -6.42 13.35 1.21
C GLU A 65 -5.72 13.96 2.42
N THR A 66 -6.48 14.58 3.31
CA THR A 66 -5.96 15.18 4.54
C THR A 66 -5.27 14.13 5.42
N TYR A 67 -5.92 12.98 5.61
CA TYR A 67 -5.36 11.86 6.37
C TYR A 67 -4.05 11.35 5.76
N MET A 68 -4.03 11.08 4.47
CA MET A 68 -2.86 10.53 3.78
C MET A 68 -1.69 11.52 3.71
N MET A 69 -1.92 12.81 3.93
CA MET A 69 -0.90 13.85 3.95
C MET A 69 -0.52 14.31 5.36
N GLU A 70 -1.04 13.68 6.42
CA GLU A 70 -0.71 14.02 7.83
C GLU A 70 0.76 13.83 8.17
N GLY A 71 1.45 12.96 7.47
CA GLY A 71 2.86 12.68 7.69
C GLY A 71 3.43 11.77 6.61
N PRO A 72 4.69 11.33 6.76
CA PRO A 72 5.29 10.39 5.81
C PRO A 72 4.59 9.04 5.86
N LEU A 73 4.64 8.33 4.74
CA LEU A 73 4.19 6.96 4.60
C LEU A 73 5.32 6.09 4.04
N VAL A 74 5.17 4.79 4.15
CA VAL A 74 6.12 3.83 3.58
C VAL A 74 5.45 3.10 2.42
N ALA A 75 6.04 3.19 1.23
CA ALA A 75 5.58 2.45 0.06
C ALA A 75 6.46 1.22 -0.13
N ILE A 76 5.84 0.06 -0.33
CA ILE A 76 6.51 -1.24 -0.43
C ILE A 76 5.97 -1.99 -1.64
N ILE A 77 6.87 -2.53 -2.47
CA ILE A 77 6.50 -3.55 -3.45
C ILE A 77 6.85 -4.91 -2.85
N VAL A 78 5.87 -5.77 -2.77
CA VAL A 78 6.01 -7.13 -2.27
C VAL A 78 5.84 -8.12 -3.43
N SER A 79 6.74 -9.08 -3.55
CA SER A 79 6.68 -10.09 -4.62
C SER A 79 6.56 -11.50 -4.06
N GLY A 80 5.85 -12.34 -4.80
CA GLY A 80 5.68 -13.75 -4.47
C GLY A 80 4.53 -14.39 -5.24
N THR A 81 4.42 -15.69 -5.14
CA THR A 81 3.32 -16.44 -5.75
C THR A 81 2.02 -16.19 -5.02
N GLY A 82 0.98 -15.72 -5.72
CA GLY A 82 -0.32 -15.41 -5.12
C GLY A 82 -0.30 -14.27 -4.12
N VAL A 83 0.71 -13.41 -4.17
CA VAL A 83 0.98 -12.38 -3.17
C VAL A 83 -0.12 -11.33 -3.06
N VAL A 84 -0.76 -10.96 -4.17
CA VAL A 84 -1.80 -9.93 -4.16
C VAL A 84 -2.93 -10.32 -3.22
N LYS A 85 -3.49 -11.50 -3.42
CA LYS A 85 -4.60 -12.00 -2.61
C LYS A 85 -4.19 -12.28 -1.15
N ALA A 86 -3.02 -12.86 -0.97
CA ALA A 86 -2.53 -13.22 0.36
C ALA A 86 -2.24 -11.98 1.22
N VAL A 87 -1.61 -10.96 0.67
CA VAL A 87 -1.30 -9.73 1.38
C VAL A 87 -2.59 -8.93 1.67
N HIS A 88 -3.53 -8.93 0.73
CA HIS A 88 -4.84 -8.30 0.95
C HIS A 88 -5.57 -8.95 2.14
N ARG A 89 -5.53 -10.27 2.25
CA ARG A 89 -6.09 -11.00 3.40
C ARG A 89 -5.35 -10.71 4.70
N LEU A 90 -4.02 -10.59 4.63
CA LEU A 90 -3.18 -10.29 5.79
C LEU A 90 -3.50 -8.91 6.39
N ALA A 91 -3.88 -7.95 5.56
CA ALA A 91 -4.27 -6.62 6.00
C ALA A 91 -5.54 -6.63 6.88
N GLY A 92 -6.50 -7.45 6.54
CA GLY A 92 -7.79 -7.52 7.23
C GLY A 92 -8.82 -6.53 6.72
N SER A 93 -9.99 -6.52 7.36
CA SER A 93 -11.10 -5.63 7.00
C SER A 93 -10.70 -4.16 7.04
N THR A 94 -11.24 -3.37 6.10
CA THR A 94 -11.02 -1.92 6.00
C THR A 94 -11.40 -1.18 7.27
N ARG A 95 -12.44 -1.64 7.97
CA ARG A 95 -12.89 -1.03 9.23
C ARG A 95 -12.19 -1.68 10.41
N PRO A 96 -11.47 -0.89 11.25
CA PRO A 96 -10.75 -1.44 12.39
C PRO A 96 -11.61 -2.30 13.33
N ALA A 97 -12.84 -1.88 13.61
CA ALA A 97 -13.73 -2.61 14.50
C ALA A 97 -14.17 -3.99 13.96
N GLU A 98 -14.11 -4.18 12.65
CA GLU A 98 -14.50 -5.43 11.98
C GLU A 98 -13.30 -6.32 11.64
N ALA A 99 -12.08 -5.81 11.76
CA ALA A 99 -10.87 -6.54 11.42
C ALA A 99 -10.60 -7.64 12.42
N GLN A 100 -10.36 -8.86 11.92
CA GLN A 100 -10.11 -10.03 12.75
C GLN A 100 -8.74 -9.97 13.43
N PRO A 101 -8.62 -10.42 14.68
CA PRO A 101 -7.32 -10.61 15.32
C PRO A 101 -6.40 -11.50 14.46
N GLY A 102 -5.12 -11.18 14.43
CA GLY A 102 -4.14 -11.83 13.57
C GLY A 102 -3.92 -11.15 12.24
N THR A 103 -4.87 -10.32 11.77
CA THR A 103 -4.65 -9.43 10.65
C THR A 103 -3.92 -8.16 11.12
N ILE A 104 -3.29 -7.46 10.19
CA ILE A 104 -2.56 -6.22 10.52
C ILE A 104 -3.52 -5.19 11.13
N ARG A 105 -4.67 -4.96 10.50
CA ARG A 105 -5.66 -4.02 11.04
C ARG A 105 -6.29 -4.50 12.33
N GLY A 106 -6.56 -5.80 12.45
CA GLY A 106 -7.13 -6.36 13.68
C GLY A 106 -6.22 -6.22 14.89
N ASP A 107 -4.91 -6.30 14.68
CA ASP A 107 -3.93 -6.21 15.76
C ASP A 107 -3.51 -4.78 16.08
N PHE A 108 -3.47 -3.87 15.10
CA PHE A 108 -2.82 -2.56 15.25
C PHE A 108 -3.72 -1.37 14.95
N SER A 109 -4.81 -1.51 14.22
CA SER A 109 -5.70 -0.38 13.98
C SER A 109 -6.80 -0.29 15.02
N HIS A 110 -7.30 0.92 15.23
CA HIS A 110 -8.37 1.19 16.19
C HIS A 110 -9.20 2.39 15.72
N GLU A 111 -10.33 2.60 16.35
CA GLU A 111 -11.16 3.77 16.10
C GLU A 111 -10.58 5.00 16.79
N TYR A 112 -10.73 6.16 16.14
CA TYR A 112 -10.27 7.45 16.65
C TYR A 112 -11.45 8.31 17.13
N PRO A 113 -11.25 9.12 18.19
CA PRO A 113 -12.33 9.97 18.73
C PRO A 113 -12.87 11.00 17.74
N ASP A 114 -12.07 11.42 16.75
CA ASP A 114 -12.50 12.37 15.72
C ASP A 114 -13.37 11.75 14.63
N GLY A 115 -13.59 10.43 14.67
CA GLY A 115 -14.39 9.69 13.71
C GLY A 115 -13.74 9.49 12.33
N ILE A 116 -12.51 9.94 12.16
CA ILE A 116 -11.78 9.75 10.90
C ILE A 116 -11.33 8.29 10.81
N LEU A 117 -11.56 7.66 9.66
CA LEU A 117 -11.13 6.29 9.39
C LEU A 117 -9.64 6.27 9.09
N ARG A 118 -8.85 5.85 10.06
CA ARG A 118 -7.43 5.54 9.93
C ARG A 118 -7.23 4.05 10.15
N ASN A 119 -6.62 3.37 9.21
CA ASN A 119 -6.54 1.90 9.26
C ASN A 119 -5.16 1.36 8.88
N ILE A 120 -4.12 2.14 9.12
CA ILE A 120 -2.70 1.76 9.14
C ILE A 120 -2.11 1.43 7.77
N ILE A 121 -2.81 0.64 6.95
CA ILE A 121 -2.22 0.02 5.77
C ILE A 121 -3.17 0.11 4.57
N HIS A 122 -2.59 0.21 3.38
CA HIS A 122 -3.26 -0.06 2.11
C HIS A 122 -2.61 -1.28 1.47
N THR A 123 -3.40 -2.13 0.86
CA THR A 123 -2.95 -3.23 0.02
C THR A 123 -3.79 -3.27 -1.26
N SER A 124 -3.15 -3.61 -2.38
CA SER A 124 -3.86 -3.77 -3.65
C SER A 124 -4.88 -4.91 -3.56
N ASP A 125 -6.05 -4.74 -4.17
CA ASP A 125 -7.13 -5.72 -4.13
C ASP A 125 -7.18 -6.67 -5.32
N SER A 126 -6.41 -6.37 -6.38
CA SER A 126 -6.32 -7.18 -7.60
C SER A 126 -4.96 -7.01 -8.27
N ARG A 127 -4.62 -7.93 -9.16
CA ARG A 127 -3.38 -7.82 -9.97
C ARG A 127 -3.38 -6.58 -10.84
N GLU A 128 -4.52 -6.25 -11.42
CA GLU A 128 -4.67 -5.06 -12.27
C GLU A 128 -4.46 -3.78 -11.46
N ASN A 129 -5.11 -3.67 -10.29
CA ASN A 129 -4.94 -2.53 -9.41
C ASN A 129 -3.52 -2.46 -8.83
N ALA A 130 -2.91 -3.58 -8.52
CA ALA A 130 -1.50 -3.62 -8.08
C ALA A 130 -0.56 -3.03 -9.13
N HIS A 131 -0.73 -3.42 -10.39
CA HIS A 131 0.07 -2.90 -11.48
C HIS A 131 -0.12 -1.37 -11.64
N HIS A 132 -1.34 -0.90 -11.60
CA HIS A 132 -1.67 0.52 -11.67
C HIS A 132 -1.09 1.31 -10.49
N GLU A 133 -1.28 0.82 -9.29
CA GLU A 133 -0.82 1.46 -8.06
C GLU A 133 0.70 1.50 -7.96
N ILE A 134 1.40 0.44 -8.33
CA ILE A 134 2.87 0.42 -8.38
C ILE A 134 3.41 1.50 -9.31
N ALA A 135 2.78 1.73 -10.46
CA ALA A 135 3.19 2.78 -11.39
C ALA A 135 3.04 4.19 -10.79
N ILE A 136 2.05 4.40 -9.92
CA ILE A 136 1.84 5.69 -9.23
C ILE A 136 2.94 5.93 -8.17
N TRP A 137 3.19 4.93 -7.33
CA TRP A 137 4.08 5.10 -6.17
C TRP A 137 5.55 4.83 -6.46
N PHE A 138 5.86 4.08 -7.51
CA PHE A 138 7.21 3.76 -7.95
C PHE A 138 7.41 4.07 -9.44
N PRO A 139 7.17 5.32 -9.87
CA PRO A 139 7.31 5.69 -11.29
C PRO A 139 8.74 5.52 -11.81
N GLU A 140 9.74 5.62 -10.93
CA GLU A 140 11.15 5.44 -11.26
C GLU A 140 11.48 4.05 -11.80
N LEU A 141 10.75 3.03 -11.39
CA LEU A 141 10.97 1.65 -11.87
C LEU A 141 10.50 1.47 -13.33
N ALA A 142 9.41 2.13 -13.71
CA ALA A 142 8.91 2.11 -15.09
C ALA A 142 9.90 2.81 -16.05
N VAL A 143 10.53 3.90 -15.61
CA VAL A 143 11.55 4.62 -16.39
C VAL A 143 12.80 3.75 -16.60
N LYS A 144 13.24 3.02 -15.58
CA LYS A 144 14.38 2.09 -15.69
C LYS A 144 14.10 0.95 -16.68
N ALA A 145 12.93 0.37 -16.65
CA ALA A 145 12.53 -0.69 -17.58
C ALA A 145 12.55 -0.20 -19.03
N ARG A 146 11.98 0.98 -19.32
CA ARG A 146 11.99 1.59 -20.66
C ARG A 146 13.41 1.87 -21.16
N LYS A 147 14.32 2.33 -20.30
CA LYS A 147 15.72 2.57 -20.65
C LYS A 147 16.47 1.26 -20.95
N ALA A 148 16.18 0.20 -20.24
CA ALA A 148 16.76 -1.12 -20.48
C ALA A 148 16.29 -1.68 -21.82
N ASP A 149 14.99 -1.60 -22.14
CA ASP A 149 14.41 -2.04 -23.41
C ASP A 149 14.99 -1.27 -24.60
N ASN A 150 15.21 0.02 -24.46
CA ASN A 150 15.82 0.84 -25.51
C ASN A 150 17.30 0.52 -25.74
N LYS A 151 18.04 0.05 -24.71
CA LYS A 151 19.43 -0.39 -24.86
C LYS A 151 19.53 -1.76 -25.55
N VAL A 152 18.55 -2.61 -25.41
CA VAL A 152 18.51 -3.93 -26.06
C VAL A 152 18.11 -3.82 -27.53
N LYS A 153 17.37 -2.77 -27.91
CA LYS A 153 16.96 -2.51 -29.29
C LYS A 153 17.97 -1.68 -30.10
N ALA A 154 18.96 -1.15 -29.45
CA ALA A 154 20.06 -0.44 -30.07
C ALA A 154 21.23 -1.38 -30.34
#